data_35721ab75f4d14f2cb7c6c03df3dd660
#
_entry.id   35721ab75f4d14f2cb7c6c03df3dd660
#
_cell.length_a   1.000
_cell.length_b   1.000
_cell.length_c   1.000
_cell.angle_alpha   90.00
_cell.angle_beta   90.00
_cell.angle_gamma   90.00
#
_symmetry.space_group_name_H-M   'P 1'
#
loop_
_entity.id
_entity.type
_entity.pdbx_description
1 polymer ?
#
loop_
_entity_poly.entity_id
_entity_poly.type
_entity_poly.pdbx_seq_one_letter_code
_entity_poly.pdbx_strand_id
1 'polypeptide(L)'
;MRTRSIARSRRRFLFAAIAFAAASVLCAPAAAVEKTLQNDSFTGVGDLVCIPGFAVEEIGAARFTAALPDYPFTVERVQVLLCPDGPPVDLVLKIWSDDGSSVPRGSLLWEEIVTFTPSTSFLNEVDLSLDDITIASGSVRVGIEFFFAGSPPGLARDLDGIHAQANFIYAVPPGDWYFSQQLGVTGDWILRLVIDANEAPPLFEDGFEVGDTSAWSATVP
;
A
#
# COMPACT_ATOMS: atom_id res chain seq x y z
N MET A 1 -47.58 -50.38 68.18
CA MET A 1 -46.72 -49.38 67.58
C MET A 1 -45.86 -50.04 66.48
N ARG A 2 -46.18 -49.83 65.18
CA ARG A 2 -45.53 -50.49 64.06
C ARG A 2 -44.81 -49.38 63.29
N THR A 3 -43.50 -49.41 63.31
CA THR A 3 -42.60 -48.49 62.56
C THR A 3 -42.40 -49.02 61.15
N ARG A 4 -42.87 -48.24 60.12
CA ARG A 4 -42.62 -48.54 58.69
C ARG A 4 -41.30 -47.92 58.26
N SER A 5 -40.40 -48.76 57.80
CA SER A 5 -39.17 -48.38 57.12
C SER A 5 -39.45 -48.02 55.68
N ILE A 6 -39.05 -46.81 55.23
CA ILE A 6 -39.16 -46.37 53.86
C ILE A 6 -37.78 -46.56 53.19
N ALA A 7 -37.69 -47.48 52.24
CA ALA A 7 -36.54 -47.71 51.41
C ALA A 7 -36.44 -46.60 50.36
N ARG A 8 -35.40 -45.78 50.37
CA ARG A 8 -35.07 -44.79 49.33
C ARG A 8 -34.31 -45.46 48.18
N SER A 9 -35.00 -45.61 47.03
CA SER A 9 -34.35 -45.99 45.75
C SER A 9 -33.50 -44.87 45.24
N ARG A 10 -32.18 -45.08 45.17
CA ARG A 10 -31.25 -44.18 44.49
C ARG A 10 -31.21 -44.50 43.00
N ARG A 11 -31.88 -43.68 42.20
CA ARG A 11 -31.70 -43.70 40.73
C ARG A 11 -30.35 -43.03 40.39
N ARG A 12 -29.44 -43.82 39.87
CA ARG A 12 -28.18 -43.33 39.29
C ARG A 12 -28.45 -42.76 37.91
N PHE A 13 -28.43 -41.46 37.76
CA PHE A 13 -28.39 -40.81 36.43
C PHE A 13 -26.97 -40.91 35.88
N LEU A 14 -26.83 -41.71 34.83
CA LEU A 14 -25.63 -41.70 33.98
C LEU A 14 -25.68 -40.44 33.09
N PHE A 15 -24.88 -39.45 33.37
CA PHE A 15 -24.63 -38.33 32.45
C PHE A 15 -23.61 -38.81 31.41
N ALA A 16 -24.04 -39.02 30.18
CA ALA A 16 -23.19 -39.20 29.04
C ALA A 16 -22.65 -37.81 28.66
N ALA A 17 -21.36 -37.54 28.96
CA ALA A 17 -20.67 -36.36 28.50
C ALA A 17 -20.32 -36.52 27.01
N ILE A 18 -21.06 -35.86 26.14
CA ILE A 18 -20.70 -35.73 24.71
C ILE A 18 -19.59 -34.69 24.64
N ALA A 19 -18.36 -35.13 24.42
CA ALA A 19 -17.22 -34.28 24.12
C ALA A 19 -17.38 -33.76 22.70
N PHE A 20 -17.76 -32.48 22.54
CA PHE A 20 -17.67 -31.76 21.28
C PHE A 20 -16.22 -31.37 21.02
N ALA A 21 -15.52 -32.12 20.18
CA ALA A 21 -14.22 -31.71 19.68
C ALA A 21 -14.46 -30.55 18.69
N ALA A 22 -14.32 -29.31 19.14
CA ALA A 22 -14.25 -28.16 18.27
C ALA A 22 -12.95 -28.24 17.49
N ALA A 23 -13.01 -28.64 16.21
CA ALA A 23 -11.90 -28.49 15.29
C ALA A 23 -11.69 -26.97 15.06
N SER A 24 -10.76 -26.37 15.79
CA SER A 24 -10.30 -25.02 15.49
C SER A 24 -9.51 -25.10 14.19
N VAL A 25 -10.15 -24.69 13.09
CA VAL A 25 -9.43 -24.41 11.84
C VAL A 25 -8.51 -23.22 12.17
N LEU A 26 -7.25 -23.51 12.41
CA LEU A 26 -6.19 -22.50 12.46
C LEU A 26 -6.06 -21.95 11.04
N CYS A 27 -6.79 -20.86 10.75
CA CYS A 27 -6.53 -20.05 9.59
C CYS A 27 -5.11 -19.50 9.77
N ALA A 28 -4.13 -20.01 9.03
CA ALA A 28 -2.79 -19.42 9.02
C ALA A 28 -2.98 -17.95 8.55
N PRO A 29 -2.39 -16.98 9.23
CA PRO A 29 -2.40 -15.62 8.72
C PRO A 29 -1.76 -15.64 7.33
N ALA A 30 -2.39 -14.97 6.37
CA ALA A 30 -1.79 -14.75 5.07
C ALA A 30 -0.40 -14.11 5.30
N ALA A 31 0.61 -14.65 4.64
CA ALA A 31 1.93 -14.07 4.73
C ALA A 31 1.89 -12.71 4.04
N ALA A 32 2.31 -11.68 4.74
CA ALA A 32 2.47 -10.36 4.19
C ALA A 32 3.60 -10.38 3.15
N VAL A 33 3.37 -9.77 1.99
CA VAL A 33 4.35 -9.73 0.89
C VAL A 33 4.61 -8.29 0.50
N GLU A 34 5.86 -7.90 0.64
CA GLU A 34 6.30 -6.58 0.21
C GLU A 34 6.24 -6.44 -1.31
N LYS A 35 5.55 -5.41 -1.80
CA LYS A 35 5.42 -5.06 -3.22
C LYS A 35 5.72 -3.58 -3.42
N THR A 36 6.34 -3.26 -4.56
CA THR A 36 6.55 -1.87 -4.98
C THR A 36 5.55 -1.50 -6.05
N LEU A 37 4.77 -0.46 -5.78
CA LEU A 37 3.91 0.18 -6.77
C LEU A 37 4.67 1.35 -7.38
N GLN A 38 4.84 1.34 -8.69
CA GLN A 38 5.56 2.37 -9.44
C GLN A 38 4.92 2.60 -10.79
N ASN A 39 5.03 3.82 -11.30
CA ASN A 39 4.65 4.19 -12.66
C ASN A 39 5.90 4.37 -13.54
N ASP A 40 7.02 4.78 -12.95
CA ASP A 40 8.29 4.99 -13.62
C ASP A 40 9.00 3.69 -13.97
N SER A 41 9.92 3.76 -14.94
CA SER A 41 10.79 2.66 -15.38
C SER A 41 12.24 2.84 -14.90
N PHE A 42 12.53 3.83 -14.08
CA PHE A 42 13.88 4.15 -13.65
C PHE A 42 14.51 3.00 -12.83
N THR A 43 15.68 2.55 -13.28
CA THR A 43 16.43 1.44 -12.65
C THR A 43 17.76 1.88 -12.02
N GLY A 44 17.91 3.19 -11.73
CA GLY A 44 19.15 3.76 -11.20
C GLY A 44 20.14 4.24 -12.28
N VAL A 45 19.86 3.90 -13.54
CA VAL A 45 20.63 4.34 -14.73
C VAL A 45 19.61 4.63 -15.81
N GLY A 46 19.76 5.75 -16.50
CA GLY A 46 18.88 6.06 -17.63
C GLY A 46 18.57 7.53 -17.75
N ASP A 47 17.75 7.85 -18.73
CA ASP A 47 17.34 9.22 -19.00
C ASP A 47 16.32 9.67 -17.92
N LEU A 48 16.71 10.63 -17.14
CA LEU A 48 15.83 11.34 -16.23
C LEU A 48 15.89 12.85 -16.49
N VAL A 49 14.80 13.52 -16.18
CA VAL A 49 14.77 14.99 -16.20
C VAL A 49 14.37 15.49 -14.83
N CYS A 50 15.20 16.38 -14.30
CA CYS A 50 14.88 17.13 -13.11
C CYS A 50 13.86 18.23 -13.47
N ILE A 51 12.77 18.32 -12.77
CA ILE A 51 11.80 19.40 -12.92
C ILE A 51 11.99 20.38 -11.77
N PRO A 52 12.89 21.37 -11.93
CA PRO A 52 13.01 22.47 -11.00
C PRO A 52 11.85 23.43 -11.22
N GLY A 53 11.61 24.31 -10.26
CA GLY A 53 10.71 25.44 -10.48
C GLY A 53 9.32 25.26 -9.88
N PHE A 54 9.13 24.29 -9.01
CA PHE A 54 7.97 24.29 -8.14
C PHE A 54 7.91 25.59 -7.34
N ALA A 55 6.72 26.17 -7.26
CA ALA A 55 6.47 27.30 -6.37
C ALA A 55 6.26 26.83 -4.93
N VAL A 56 6.24 27.79 -4.01
CA VAL A 56 5.87 27.51 -2.62
C VAL A 56 4.45 26.93 -2.58
N GLU A 57 4.26 25.87 -1.81
CA GLU A 57 3.00 25.10 -1.68
C GLU A 57 2.60 24.31 -2.92
N GLU A 58 3.37 24.31 -4.01
CA GLU A 58 3.13 23.41 -5.12
C GLU A 58 3.52 21.98 -4.75
N ILE A 59 2.76 21.02 -5.30
CA ILE A 59 2.94 19.59 -5.01
C ILE A 59 3.10 18.83 -6.32
N GLY A 60 4.15 18.04 -6.44
CA GLY A 60 4.24 17.00 -7.43
C GLY A 60 3.79 15.67 -6.82
N ALA A 61 2.87 14.94 -7.48
CA ALA A 61 2.29 13.74 -6.91
C ALA A 61 2.06 12.64 -7.95
N ALA A 62 2.11 11.38 -7.48
CA ALA A 62 1.76 10.21 -8.26
C ALA A 62 0.61 9.43 -7.62
N ARG A 63 -0.23 8.81 -8.45
CA ARG A 63 -1.31 7.89 -8.06
C ARG A 63 -0.87 6.46 -8.25
N PHE A 64 -1.19 5.62 -7.27
CA PHE A 64 -0.93 4.19 -7.31
C PHE A 64 -2.22 3.41 -7.06
N THR A 65 -2.38 2.30 -7.78
CA THR A 65 -3.50 1.37 -7.62
C THR A 65 -2.93 -0.04 -7.54
N ALA A 66 -3.15 -0.70 -6.43
CA ALA A 66 -2.72 -2.09 -6.26
C ALA A 66 -3.65 -3.05 -7.00
N ALA A 67 -3.20 -4.27 -7.24
CA ALA A 67 -4.07 -5.33 -7.75
C ALA A 67 -5.12 -5.72 -6.70
N LEU A 68 -6.30 -6.19 -7.14
CA LEU A 68 -7.39 -6.55 -6.22
C LEU A 68 -7.00 -7.52 -5.09
N PRO A 69 -6.18 -8.57 -5.33
CA PRO A 69 -5.79 -9.47 -4.26
C PRO A 69 -4.87 -8.86 -3.21
N ASP A 70 -4.25 -7.71 -3.51
CA ASP A 70 -3.31 -7.06 -2.60
C ASP A 70 -4.02 -6.27 -1.48
N TYR A 71 -5.33 -6.03 -1.59
CA TYR A 71 -6.09 -5.28 -0.58
C TYR A 71 -6.61 -6.18 0.56
N PRO A 72 -6.71 -5.62 1.79
CA PRO A 72 -6.14 -4.36 2.19
C PRO A 72 -4.62 -4.42 2.25
N PHE A 73 -3.93 -3.31 2.00
CA PHE A 73 -2.49 -3.23 2.16
C PHE A 73 -2.10 -2.13 3.14
N THR A 74 -0.92 -2.24 3.74
CA THR A 74 -0.30 -1.21 4.56
C THR A 74 0.83 -0.54 3.79
N VAL A 75 0.97 0.77 3.94
CA VAL A 75 2.09 1.51 3.37
C VAL A 75 3.31 1.32 4.25
N GLU A 76 4.38 0.79 3.67
CA GLU A 76 5.64 0.53 4.37
C GLU A 76 6.66 1.63 4.16
N ARG A 77 6.84 2.07 2.90
CA ARG A 77 7.84 3.10 2.55
C ARG A 77 7.41 3.90 1.34
N VAL A 78 7.90 5.13 1.28
CA VAL A 78 7.88 5.94 0.07
C VAL A 78 9.29 6.09 -0.44
N GLN A 79 9.49 5.89 -1.75
CA GLN A 79 10.76 6.11 -2.43
C GLN A 79 10.60 7.25 -3.43
N VAL A 80 11.52 8.20 -3.43
CA VAL A 80 11.47 9.39 -4.30
C VAL A 80 12.85 9.79 -4.80
N LEU A 81 12.93 10.17 -6.06
CA LEU A 81 14.10 10.79 -6.64
C LEU A 81 13.93 12.30 -6.74
N LEU A 82 14.77 13.01 -6.03
CA LEU A 82 14.86 14.48 -6.09
C LEU A 82 16.18 14.86 -6.73
N CYS A 83 16.16 15.77 -7.66
CA CYS A 83 17.36 16.16 -8.39
C CYS A 83 17.38 17.67 -8.77
N PRO A 84 18.53 18.22 -9.17
CA PRO A 84 19.84 17.60 -9.25
C PRO A 84 20.47 17.35 -7.88
N ASP A 85 21.63 16.68 -7.87
CA ASP A 85 22.42 16.45 -6.67
C ASP A 85 22.63 17.76 -5.88
N GLY A 86 22.42 17.68 -4.57
CA GLY A 86 22.47 18.87 -3.72
C GLY A 86 22.55 18.55 -2.22
N PRO A 87 22.61 19.58 -1.39
CA PRO A 87 22.55 19.42 0.06
C PRO A 87 21.18 18.89 0.48
N PRO A 88 21.08 18.27 1.67
CA PRO A 88 19.79 17.89 2.25
C PRO A 88 18.81 19.07 2.32
N VAL A 89 17.53 18.78 2.09
CA VAL A 89 16.43 19.74 2.06
C VAL A 89 15.20 19.18 2.77
N ASP A 90 14.51 20.02 3.51
CA ASP A 90 13.25 19.66 4.14
C ASP A 90 12.09 19.93 3.18
N LEU A 91 11.24 18.92 2.95
CA LEU A 91 10.03 18.99 2.15
C LEU A 91 8.88 18.30 2.89
N VAL A 92 7.62 18.54 2.50
CA VAL A 92 6.50 17.78 3.07
C VAL A 92 6.19 16.59 2.18
N LEU A 93 6.27 15.41 2.75
CA LEU A 93 5.70 14.20 2.15
C LEU A 93 4.24 14.08 2.58
N LYS A 94 3.35 13.82 1.63
CA LYS A 94 1.91 13.71 1.88
C LYS A 94 1.34 12.47 1.21
N ILE A 95 0.39 11.83 1.89
CA ILE A 95 -0.32 10.66 1.40
C ILE A 95 -1.82 10.90 1.53
N TRP A 96 -2.57 10.67 0.43
CA TRP A 96 -4.02 10.78 0.39
C TRP A 96 -4.66 9.50 -0.08
N SER A 97 -5.87 9.20 0.39
CA SER A 97 -6.76 8.32 -0.37
C SER A 97 -7.10 8.98 -1.71
N ASP A 98 -7.40 8.18 -2.73
CA ASP A 98 -7.75 8.70 -4.05
C ASP A 98 -8.91 7.90 -4.63
N ASP A 99 -9.94 8.58 -5.12
CA ASP A 99 -11.15 7.96 -5.69
C ASP A 99 -11.01 7.57 -7.17
N GLY A 100 -9.82 7.79 -7.75
CA GLY A 100 -9.55 7.51 -9.17
C GLY A 100 -10.11 8.55 -10.13
N SER A 101 -10.73 9.62 -9.64
CA SER A 101 -11.28 10.68 -10.50
C SER A 101 -10.18 11.51 -11.18
N SER A 102 -10.57 12.26 -12.21
CA SER A 102 -9.65 13.13 -12.96
C SER A 102 -9.15 14.32 -12.12
N VAL A 103 -9.95 14.79 -11.19
CA VAL A 103 -9.54 15.76 -10.17
C VAL A 103 -9.33 14.98 -8.89
N PRO A 104 -8.11 14.98 -8.33
CA PRO A 104 -7.84 14.21 -7.13
C PRO A 104 -8.78 14.62 -6.00
N ARG A 105 -9.65 13.69 -5.62
CA ARG A 105 -10.52 13.81 -4.46
C ARG A 105 -10.16 12.70 -3.50
N GLY A 106 -9.95 13.07 -2.26
CA GLY A 106 -9.60 12.10 -1.25
C GLY A 106 -9.22 12.81 0.04
N SER A 107 -9.16 12.04 1.10
CA SER A 107 -8.78 12.57 2.41
C SER A 107 -7.27 12.47 2.57
N LEU A 108 -6.66 13.47 3.16
CA LEU A 108 -5.29 13.38 3.65
C LEU A 108 -5.24 12.28 4.72
N LEU A 109 -4.36 11.32 4.53
CA LEU A 109 -4.15 10.19 5.44
C LEU A 109 -2.96 10.42 6.34
N TRP A 110 -1.91 11.04 5.79
CA TRP A 110 -0.66 11.27 6.49
C TRP A 110 0.12 12.42 5.87
N GLU A 111 0.84 13.22 6.69
CA GLU A 111 1.79 14.24 6.24
C GLU A 111 2.87 14.46 7.28
N GLU A 112 4.10 14.67 6.81
CA GLU A 112 5.24 15.01 7.67
C GLU A 112 6.31 15.78 6.88
N ILE A 113 7.08 16.62 7.61
CA ILE A 113 8.28 17.25 7.08
C ILE A 113 9.41 16.24 7.15
N VAL A 114 9.98 15.90 5.99
CA VAL A 114 11.05 14.93 5.85
C VAL A 114 12.28 15.59 5.23
N THR A 115 13.44 15.26 5.76
CA THR A 115 14.72 15.69 5.17
C THR A 115 15.12 14.72 4.07
N PHE A 116 15.21 15.21 2.84
CA PHE A 116 15.65 14.47 1.66
C PHE A 116 17.05 14.87 1.24
N THR A 117 17.79 13.94 0.66
CA THR A 117 19.08 14.22 0.01
C THR A 117 18.90 14.12 -1.51
N PRO A 118 18.89 15.26 -2.23
CA PRO A 118 18.73 15.22 -3.68
C PRO A 118 19.90 14.49 -4.35
N SER A 119 19.55 13.60 -5.29
CA SER A 119 20.51 12.80 -6.04
C SER A 119 19.97 12.43 -7.41
N THR A 120 20.85 12.28 -8.40
CA THR A 120 20.52 11.74 -9.73
C THR A 120 20.72 10.22 -9.81
N SER A 121 21.16 9.58 -8.72
CA SER A 121 21.62 8.19 -8.75
C SER A 121 20.94 7.27 -7.75
N PHE A 122 20.35 7.80 -6.69
CA PHE A 122 19.70 6.98 -5.67
C PHE A 122 18.36 7.58 -5.21
N LEU A 123 17.41 6.70 -4.89
CA LEU A 123 16.13 7.05 -4.31
C LEU A 123 16.30 7.39 -2.83
N ASN A 124 15.68 8.47 -2.38
CA ASN A 124 15.41 8.65 -0.96
C ASN A 124 14.33 7.68 -0.53
N GLU A 125 14.46 7.13 0.65
CA GLU A 125 13.48 6.22 1.23
C GLU A 125 13.00 6.76 2.57
N VAL A 126 11.67 6.84 2.74
CA VAL A 126 11.00 7.25 3.96
C VAL A 126 10.27 6.05 4.51
N ASP A 127 10.68 5.57 5.67
CA ASP A 127 10.07 4.45 6.38
C ASP A 127 8.79 4.91 7.08
N LEU A 128 7.68 4.25 6.79
CA LEU A 128 6.32 4.52 7.31
C LEU A 128 5.71 3.28 7.97
N SER A 129 6.51 2.25 8.19
CA SER A 129 6.03 0.96 8.73
C SER A 129 5.39 1.05 10.12
N LEU A 130 5.64 2.15 10.85
CA LEU A 130 5.07 2.39 12.17
C LEU A 130 3.84 3.32 12.17
N ASP A 131 3.46 3.86 11.01
CA ASP A 131 2.38 4.84 10.89
C ASP A 131 1.00 4.21 10.64
N ASP A 132 0.93 2.88 10.48
CA ASP A 132 -0.31 2.10 10.29
C ASP A 132 -1.22 2.64 9.16
N ILE A 133 -0.64 3.16 8.07
CA ILE A 133 -1.38 3.72 6.94
C ILE A 133 -1.97 2.58 6.12
N THR A 134 -3.22 2.24 6.36
CA THR A 134 -3.92 1.14 5.70
C THR A 134 -4.85 1.62 4.59
N ILE A 135 -4.75 1.02 3.41
CA ILE A 135 -5.61 1.24 2.26
C ILE A 135 -6.49 0.01 2.06
N ALA A 136 -7.78 0.17 2.35
CA ALA A 136 -8.74 -0.94 2.25
C ALA A 136 -9.16 -1.24 0.81
N SER A 137 -9.16 -0.25 -0.07
CA SER A 137 -9.54 -0.36 -1.49
C SER A 137 -9.26 0.94 -2.23
N GLY A 138 -9.32 0.92 -3.56
CA GLY A 138 -9.18 2.12 -4.39
C GLY A 138 -7.72 2.49 -4.64
N SER A 139 -7.47 3.76 -4.93
CA SER A 139 -6.13 4.28 -5.20
C SER A 139 -5.59 5.07 -4.01
N VAL A 140 -4.29 5.24 -3.99
CA VAL A 140 -3.57 6.11 -3.06
C VAL A 140 -2.74 7.10 -3.87
N ARG A 141 -2.66 8.33 -3.40
CA ARG A 141 -1.81 9.35 -3.99
C ARG A 141 -0.73 9.75 -3.01
N VAL A 142 0.49 9.84 -3.51
CA VAL A 142 1.67 10.27 -2.76
C VAL A 142 2.25 11.50 -3.44
N GLY A 143 2.66 12.50 -2.68
CA GLY A 143 3.23 13.72 -3.25
C GLY A 143 4.20 14.45 -2.33
N ILE A 144 5.01 15.27 -2.96
CA ILE A 144 6.00 16.13 -2.32
C ILE A 144 5.56 17.59 -2.49
N GLU A 145 5.37 18.31 -1.38
CA GLU A 145 5.13 19.74 -1.35
C GLU A 145 6.42 20.52 -1.12
N PHE A 146 6.57 21.60 -1.86
CA PHE A 146 7.77 22.42 -1.84
C PHE A 146 7.57 23.71 -1.02
N PHE A 147 8.57 24.05 -0.19
CA PHE A 147 8.54 25.25 0.65
C PHE A 147 9.22 26.48 0.01
N PHE A 148 9.88 26.30 -1.12
CA PHE A 148 10.68 27.35 -1.77
C PHE A 148 10.38 27.38 -3.27
N ALA A 149 10.40 28.59 -3.83
CA ALA A 149 10.06 28.80 -5.21
C ALA A 149 11.27 28.72 -6.13
N GLY A 150 11.09 28.00 -7.27
CA GLY A 150 11.96 28.14 -8.44
C GLY A 150 13.39 27.67 -8.31
N SER A 151 13.75 27.02 -7.22
CA SER A 151 15.12 26.56 -6.95
C SER A 151 15.20 25.03 -6.89
N PRO A 152 16.29 24.39 -7.33
CA PRO A 152 16.51 22.98 -7.06
C PRO A 152 16.54 22.69 -5.55
N PRO A 153 16.16 21.47 -5.13
CA PRO A 153 15.78 20.34 -5.98
C PRO A 153 14.34 20.40 -6.45
N GLY A 154 14.04 19.60 -7.47
CA GLY A 154 12.69 19.29 -7.92
C GLY A 154 12.49 17.78 -8.03
N LEU A 155 11.29 17.35 -8.38
CA LEU A 155 11.01 15.94 -8.67
C LEU A 155 11.69 15.52 -9.97
N ALA A 156 12.28 14.32 -9.96
CA ALA A 156 12.72 13.66 -11.16
C ALA A 156 11.56 12.96 -11.87
N ARG A 157 11.62 12.91 -13.18
CA ARG A 157 10.76 12.10 -14.03
C ARG A 157 11.58 11.31 -15.03
N ASP A 158 11.08 10.17 -15.45
CA ASP A 158 11.62 9.44 -16.59
C ASP A 158 11.17 10.04 -17.94
N LEU A 159 11.67 9.50 -19.06
CA LEU A 159 11.39 10.01 -20.40
C LEU A 159 10.81 8.95 -21.34
N ASP A 160 10.56 7.75 -20.88
CA ASP A 160 10.16 6.62 -21.75
C ASP A 160 8.65 6.50 -21.96
N GLY A 161 7.88 7.34 -21.32
CA GLY A 161 6.44 7.38 -21.46
C GLY A 161 5.75 8.14 -20.36
N ILE A 162 4.45 8.03 -20.27
CA ILE A 162 3.63 8.55 -19.18
C ILE A 162 2.44 7.63 -18.95
N HIS A 163 2.26 7.21 -17.74
CA HIS A 163 1.04 6.53 -17.32
C HIS A 163 -0.10 7.55 -17.24
N ALA A 164 -1.09 7.36 -18.11
CA ALA A 164 -2.21 8.28 -18.20
C ALA A 164 -2.92 8.42 -16.86
N GLN A 165 -3.14 9.67 -16.44
CA GLN A 165 -3.84 10.02 -15.21
C GLN A 165 -3.16 9.54 -13.90
N ALA A 166 -1.87 9.23 -13.96
CA ALA A 166 -1.12 8.82 -12.78
C ALA A 166 -0.31 9.95 -12.14
N ASN A 167 0.03 10.99 -12.90
CA ASN A 167 0.93 12.06 -12.46
C ASN A 167 0.21 13.40 -12.36
N PHE A 168 0.40 14.10 -11.24
CA PHE A 168 -0.31 15.33 -10.91
C PHE A 168 0.64 16.43 -10.45
N ILE A 169 0.18 17.67 -10.64
CA ILE A 169 0.76 18.86 -10.03
C ILE A 169 -0.39 19.65 -9.38
N TYR A 170 -0.23 19.99 -8.11
CA TYR A 170 -1.02 21.04 -7.48
C TYR A 170 -0.31 22.36 -7.74
N ALA A 171 -0.89 23.19 -8.57
CA ALA A 171 -0.27 24.45 -9.00
C ALA A 171 -0.75 25.65 -8.20
N VAL A 172 0.18 26.53 -7.81
CA VAL A 172 -0.12 27.75 -7.04
C VAL A 172 0.51 28.95 -7.75
N PRO A 173 -0.30 29.98 -8.17
CA PRO A 173 -1.74 29.99 -8.35
C PRO A 173 -2.18 29.12 -9.53
N PRO A 174 -3.39 28.59 -9.62
CA PRO A 174 -4.60 29.05 -8.94
C PRO A 174 -4.95 28.28 -7.65
N GLY A 175 -4.18 27.28 -7.24
CA GLY A 175 -4.52 26.42 -6.12
C GLY A 175 -5.44 25.27 -6.54
N ASP A 176 -5.09 24.58 -7.61
CA ASP A 176 -5.88 23.48 -8.17
C ASP A 176 -4.98 22.35 -8.67
N TRP A 177 -5.55 21.14 -8.80
CA TRP A 177 -4.87 19.96 -9.31
C TRP A 177 -4.99 19.87 -10.82
N TYR A 178 -3.86 19.53 -11.46
CA TYR A 178 -3.75 19.26 -12.89
C TYR A 178 -3.04 17.94 -13.11
N PHE A 179 -3.36 17.24 -14.18
CA PHE A 179 -2.44 16.23 -14.68
C PHE A 179 -1.14 16.90 -15.14
N SER A 180 0.01 16.34 -14.81
CA SER A 180 1.32 16.92 -15.14
C SER A 180 1.45 17.25 -16.63
N GLN A 181 0.91 16.38 -17.49
CA GLN A 181 0.89 16.58 -18.95
C GLN A 181 0.10 17.83 -19.41
N GLN A 182 -0.92 18.27 -18.67
CA GLN A 182 -1.67 19.49 -19.00
C GLN A 182 -0.82 20.75 -18.79
N LEU A 183 0.19 20.66 -17.95
CA LEU A 183 1.16 21.72 -17.70
C LEU A 183 2.46 21.52 -18.51
N GLY A 184 2.44 20.63 -19.52
CA GLY A 184 3.59 20.35 -20.38
C GLY A 184 4.68 19.47 -19.77
N VAL A 185 4.45 18.91 -18.57
CA VAL A 185 5.35 17.96 -17.94
C VAL A 185 4.94 16.55 -18.34
N THR A 186 5.77 15.90 -19.16
CA THR A 186 5.58 14.54 -19.66
C THR A 186 6.52 13.57 -18.97
N GLY A 187 6.23 12.26 -18.98
CA GLY A 187 6.97 11.24 -18.24
C GLY A 187 6.39 11.03 -16.84
N ASP A 188 6.78 9.93 -16.23
CA ASP A 188 6.30 9.55 -14.92
C ASP A 188 7.22 10.09 -13.81
N TRP A 189 6.63 10.60 -12.72
CA TRP A 189 7.41 10.94 -11.54
C TRP A 189 8.12 9.71 -11.01
N ILE A 190 9.42 9.83 -10.74
CA ILE A 190 10.18 8.79 -10.04
C ILE A 190 9.84 8.88 -8.56
N LEU A 191 8.66 8.37 -8.28
CA LEU A 191 8.03 8.29 -6.96
C LEU A 191 7.35 6.93 -6.86
N ARG A 192 7.64 6.20 -5.79
CA ARG A 192 7.18 4.82 -5.61
C ARG A 192 6.61 4.62 -4.23
N LEU A 193 5.71 3.66 -4.13
CA LEU A 193 5.09 3.26 -2.88
C LEU A 193 5.39 1.78 -2.63
N VAL A 194 6.08 1.49 -1.54
CA VAL A 194 6.28 0.12 -1.07
C VAL A 194 5.17 -0.22 -0.09
N ILE A 195 4.52 -1.31 -0.33
CA ILE A 195 3.36 -1.77 0.43
C ILE A 195 3.61 -3.17 1.01
N ASP A 196 3.01 -3.43 2.14
CA ASP A 196 2.80 -4.77 2.66
C ASP A 196 1.43 -5.26 2.18
N ALA A 197 1.45 -6.12 1.16
CA ALA A 197 0.25 -6.61 0.49
C ALA A 197 -0.28 -7.85 1.19
N ASN A 198 -1.59 -7.90 1.38
CA ASN A 198 -2.25 -9.08 1.91
C ASN A 198 -2.43 -10.09 0.77
N GLU A 199 -1.48 -11.01 0.60
CA GLU A 199 -1.70 -12.09 -0.35
C GLU A 199 -2.86 -12.96 0.14
N ALA A 200 -3.96 -12.97 -0.63
CA ALA A 200 -4.97 -13.99 -0.42
C ALA A 200 -4.30 -15.36 -0.55
N PRO A 201 -4.53 -16.27 0.38
CA PRO A 201 -4.00 -17.64 0.25
C PRO A 201 -4.42 -18.16 -1.13
N PRO A 202 -3.54 -18.91 -1.82
CA PRO A 202 -3.87 -19.46 -3.11
C PRO A 202 -5.20 -20.22 -3.00
N LEU A 203 -6.12 -19.95 -3.93
CA LEU A 203 -7.46 -20.56 -3.93
C LEU A 203 -7.44 -22.10 -3.91
N PHE A 204 -6.28 -22.68 -4.18
CA PHE A 204 -6.04 -24.11 -4.23
C PHE A 204 -4.67 -24.44 -3.61
N GLU A 205 -4.60 -24.63 -2.31
CA GLU A 205 -3.49 -25.33 -1.65
C GLU A 205 -3.70 -26.86 -1.72
N ASP A 206 -4.10 -27.39 -2.88
CA ASP A 206 -4.47 -28.79 -2.99
C ASP A 206 -3.38 -29.71 -3.57
N GLY A 207 -2.17 -29.18 -3.68
CA GLY A 207 -1.03 -29.94 -4.18
C GLY A 207 -1.00 -30.11 -5.70
N PHE A 208 -1.83 -29.37 -6.45
CA PHE A 208 -1.79 -29.38 -7.93
C PHE A 208 -0.43 -28.92 -8.46
N GLU A 209 0.26 -28.06 -7.71
CA GLU A 209 1.57 -27.53 -8.08
C GLU A 209 2.65 -28.62 -8.13
N VAL A 210 2.47 -29.73 -7.43
CA VAL A 210 3.40 -30.90 -7.45
C VAL A 210 2.97 -31.99 -8.41
N GLY A 211 1.86 -31.80 -9.15
CA GLY A 211 1.33 -32.81 -10.08
C GLY A 211 0.86 -34.10 -9.38
N ASP A 212 0.60 -34.02 -8.09
CA ASP A 212 0.14 -35.11 -7.26
C ASP A 212 -1.38 -34.97 -7.02
N THR A 213 -2.13 -36.02 -7.35
CA THR A 213 -3.59 -36.09 -7.13
C THR A 213 -3.95 -36.79 -5.82
N SER A 214 -2.99 -37.03 -4.93
CA SER A 214 -3.19 -37.77 -3.67
C SER A 214 -4.16 -37.06 -2.70
N ALA A 215 -4.25 -35.71 -2.79
CA ALA A 215 -5.21 -34.94 -2.02
C ALA A 215 -6.67 -35.14 -2.48
N TRP A 216 -6.90 -35.76 -3.64
CA TRP A 216 -8.19 -35.98 -4.26
C TRP A 216 -8.72 -37.40 -4.03
N SER A 217 -8.36 -38.05 -2.94
CA SER A 217 -8.97 -39.28 -2.55
C SER A 217 -10.44 -39.02 -2.14
N ALA A 218 -11.26 -38.67 -3.12
CA ALA A 218 -12.69 -38.70 -2.94
C ALA A 218 -13.10 -40.15 -2.72
N THR A 219 -13.48 -40.49 -1.53
CA THR A 219 -14.40 -41.59 -1.29
C THR A 219 -15.71 -41.24 -1.98
N VAL A 220 -15.84 -41.68 -3.22
CA VAL A 220 -17.18 -41.77 -3.84
C VAL A 220 -17.89 -42.94 -3.15
N PRO A 221 -19.09 -42.74 -2.58
CA PRO A 221 -19.85 -43.80 -1.93
C PRO A 221 -20.36 -44.84 -2.93
#